data_cc47b1af426144d40a566d14a752ce8b
#
_entry.id   cc47b1af426144d40a566d14a752ce8b
#
_cell.length_a   1.000
_cell.length_b   1.000
_cell.length_c   1.000
_cell.angle_alpha   90.00
_cell.angle_beta   90.00
_cell.angle_gamma   90.00
#
_symmetry.space_group_name_H-M   'P 1'
#
loop_
_entity.id
_entity.type
_entity.pdbx_description
1 polymer ?
#
loop_
_entity_poly.entity_id
_entity_poly.type
_entity_poly.pdbx_seq_one_letter_code
_entity_poly.pdbx_strand_id
1 'polypeptide(L)'
;MRKLLQQCALLGVLALAPRHALAAGGQDWSVITGETIGGGATSVHLQAAWPGVSLSVLHGASPTFDFGGIFTYNYNYEGDVRASFPGIKVQGYLKATLLKTSRYNLGLWFAPGMLAYFLGQDFCRPIITGTHTVDGSFYSLANICTGVGGTQYGVTLPAGLVFGVNASDKVHLALNLDVPFFVTFGDYGTPTIPILFGGGVEYFVERSTALTFTVRTGPMIFTKSGTDFTFQALLGIAYNFR
;
A
#
# COMPACT_ATOMS: atom_id res chain seq x y z
N MET A 1 -18.81 1.66 25.06
CA MET A 1 -19.66 2.69 24.45
C MET A 1 -19.06 4.09 24.47
N ARG A 2 -18.51 4.65 25.58
CA ARG A 2 -17.91 6.00 25.61
C ARG A 2 -16.77 6.25 24.60
N LYS A 3 -15.88 5.28 24.37
CA LYS A 3 -14.77 5.42 23.41
C LYS A 3 -15.22 5.47 21.95
N LEU A 4 -16.29 4.76 21.60
CA LEU A 4 -16.87 4.79 20.24
C LEU A 4 -17.50 6.15 19.93
N LEU A 5 -18.17 6.76 20.93
CA LEU A 5 -18.75 8.10 20.80
C LEU A 5 -17.69 9.20 20.64
N GLN A 6 -16.52 9.06 21.27
CA GLN A 6 -15.42 10.00 21.10
C GLN A 6 -14.78 9.90 19.71
N GLN A 7 -14.69 8.69 19.14
CA GLN A 7 -14.17 8.51 17.78
C GLN A 7 -15.14 9.02 16.72
N CYS A 8 -16.44 8.84 16.91
CA CYS A 8 -17.45 9.44 16.02
C CYS A 8 -17.48 10.98 16.11
N ALA A 9 -17.24 11.54 17.32
CA ALA A 9 -17.16 12.98 17.50
C ALA A 9 -15.94 13.61 16.80
N LEU A 10 -14.80 12.90 16.76
CA LEU A 10 -13.60 13.37 16.04
C LEU A 10 -13.83 13.43 14.52
N LEU A 11 -14.52 12.43 13.96
CA LEU A 11 -14.93 12.42 12.56
C LEU A 11 -15.96 13.52 12.24
N GLY A 12 -16.86 13.82 13.18
CA GLY A 12 -17.86 14.90 13.05
C GLY A 12 -17.23 16.31 13.08
N VAL A 13 -16.18 16.52 13.87
CA VAL A 13 -15.48 17.83 13.95
C VAL A 13 -14.71 18.13 12.66
N LEU A 14 -14.16 17.13 11.98
CA LEU A 14 -13.54 17.31 10.66
C LEU A 14 -14.54 17.69 9.57
N ALA A 15 -15.82 17.33 9.71
CA ALA A 15 -16.89 17.69 8.78
C ALA A 15 -17.44 19.10 8.98
N LEU A 16 -17.20 19.72 10.13
CA LEU A 16 -17.73 21.02 10.52
C LEU A 16 -16.71 22.18 10.45
N ALA A 17 -15.52 21.94 9.92
CA ALA A 17 -14.56 23.01 9.66
C ALA A 17 -15.18 24.09 8.75
N PRO A 18 -15.02 25.41 9.07
CA PRO A 18 -15.73 26.48 8.40
C PRO A 18 -15.49 26.44 6.89
N ARG A 19 -16.56 26.58 6.13
CA ARG A 19 -16.56 26.72 4.67
C ARG A 19 -15.92 28.05 4.25
N HIS A 20 -14.64 28.22 4.49
CA HIS A 20 -13.92 29.21 3.72
C HIS A 20 -13.84 28.67 2.30
N ALA A 21 -14.46 29.40 1.37
CA ALA A 21 -14.38 29.13 -0.05
C ALA A 21 -12.89 28.97 -0.40
N LEU A 22 -12.44 27.72 -0.55
CA LEU A 22 -11.14 27.44 -1.10
C LEU A 22 -11.17 28.01 -2.51
N ALA A 23 -10.38 29.04 -2.73
CA ALA A 23 -10.20 29.61 -4.05
C ALA A 23 -9.89 28.48 -5.03
N ALA A 24 -10.48 28.55 -6.23
CA ALA A 24 -10.27 27.58 -7.31
C ALA A 24 -8.81 27.66 -7.81
N GLY A 25 -7.87 27.13 -7.06
CA GLY A 25 -6.42 27.20 -7.29
C GLY A 25 -5.62 26.09 -6.63
N GLY A 26 -6.29 25.13 -5.99
CA GLY A 26 -5.63 23.96 -5.40
C GLY A 26 -4.95 23.08 -6.45
N GLN A 27 -4.03 22.23 -6.01
CA GLN A 27 -3.40 21.25 -6.89
C GLN A 27 -4.48 20.28 -7.38
N ASP A 28 -4.53 20.05 -8.69
CA ASP A 28 -5.54 19.21 -9.36
C ASP A 28 -4.98 17.84 -9.77
N TRP A 29 -3.90 17.40 -9.11
CA TRP A 29 -3.29 16.11 -9.30
C TRP A 29 -2.87 15.48 -7.98
N SER A 30 -2.78 14.15 -7.94
CA SER A 30 -2.29 13.41 -6.78
C SER A 30 -1.79 12.01 -7.17
N VAL A 31 -0.74 11.56 -6.51
CA VAL A 31 -0.23 10.19 -6.64
C VAL A 31 -0.76 9.27 -5.54
N ILE A 32 -1.23 9.78 -4.41
CA ILE A 32 -1.68 8.96 -3.27
C ILE A 32 -3.18 9.01 -3.00
N THR A 33 -3.91 9.99 -3.54
CA THR A 33 -5.38 10.09 -3.34
C THR A 33 -6.15 9.47 -4.50
N GLY A 34 -7.49 9.54 -4.46
CA GLY A 34 -8.38 9.12 -5.54
C GLY A 34 -8.35 10.01 -6.78
N GLU A 35 -7.64 11.13 -6.73
CA GLU A 35 -7.44 12.04 -7.85
C GLU A 35 -6.41 11.51 -8.84
N THR A 36 -6.63 11.74 -10.14
CA THR A 36 -5.64 11.44 -11.20
C THR A 36 -4.49 12.44 -11.17
N ILE A 37 -3.42 12.13 -11.90
CA ILE A 37 -2.29 13.06 -12.12
C ILE A 37 -2.60 14.15 -13.17
N GLY A 38 -3.77 14.08 -13.80
CA GLY A 38 -4.26 15.03 -14.81
C GLY A 38 -4.04 14.53 -16.24
N GLY A 39 -5.03 14.75 -17.10
CA GLY A 39 -4.98 14.29 -18.50
C GLY A 39 -3.80 14.88 -19.27
N GLY A 40 -3.02 14.01 -19.94
CA GLY A 40 -1.82 14.36 -20.67
C GLY A 40 -0.57 14.57 -19.82
N ALA A 41 -0.67 14.62 -18.50
CA ALA A 41 0.47 14.73 -17.58
C ALA A 41 1.18 13.38 -17.39
N THR A 42 2.46 13.43 -17.00
CA THR A 42 3.22 12.26 -16.59
C THR A 42 3.83 12.54 -15.22
N SER A 43 3.72 11.60 -14.29
CA SER A 43 4.31 11.73 -12.97
C SER A 43 5.31 10.63 -12.69
N VAL A 44 6.41 10.99 -12.05
CA VAL A 44 7.39 10.05 -11.47
C VAL A 44 7.28 10.16 -9.96
N HIS A 45 7.12 9.03 -9.28
CA HIS A 45 7.02 8.97 -7.83
C HIS A 45 8.01 7.95 -7.27
N LEU A 46 8.94 8.41 -6.47
CA LEU A 46 9.91 7.60 -5.74
C LEU A 46 9.48 7.53 -4.26
N GLN A 47 9.41 6.33 -3.74
CA GLN A 47 9.13 6.09 -2.32
C GLN A 47 10.20 5.19 -1.71
N ALA A 48 10.54 5.41 -0.45
CA ALA A 48 11.46 4.59 0.32
C ALA A 48 11.02 4.54 1.78
N ALA A 49 11.32 3.54 2.47
CA ALA A 49 11.35 3.16 3.87
C ALA A 49 10.91 1.69 4.03
N TRP A 50 10.05 1.35 4.97
CA TRP A 50 9.63 -0.03 5.21
C TRP A 50 8.41 -0.43 4.36
N PRO A 51 8.42 -1.55 3.59
CA PRO A 51 9.44 -2.61 3.57
C PRO A 51 10.46 -2.50 2.43
N GLY A 52 10.56 -1.37 1.72
CA GLY A 52 11.44 -1.29 0.56
C GLY A 52 11.48 0.07 -0.12
N VAL A 53 11.86 0.05 -1.38
CA VAL A 53 11.91 1.22 -2.26
C VAL A 53 11.04 0.95 -3.49
N SER A 54 10.27 1.92 -3.92
CA SER A 54 9.47 1.82 -5.15
C SER A 54 9.62 3.06 -6.03
N LEU A 55 9.63 2.82 -7.33
CA LEU A 55 9.59 3.84 -8.36
C LEU A 55 8.34 3.59 -9.21
N SER A 56 7.48 4.58 -9.32
CA SER A 56 6.35 4.54 -10.24
C SER A 56 6.43 5.65 -11.28
N VAL A 57 6.01 5.30 -12.50
CA VAL A 57 5.82 6.24 -13.60
C VAL A 57 4.37 6.11 -14.04
N LEU A 58 3.61 7.20 -13.90
CA LEU A 58 2.18 7.25 -14.18
C LEU A 58 1.92 8.25 -15.30
N HIS A 59 0.97 7.94 -16.17
CA HIS A 59 0.49 8.83 -17.21
C HIS A 59 -1.03 9.01 -17.11
N GLY A 60 -1.48 10.25 -17.10
CA GLY A 60 -2.89 10.60 -17.11
C GLY A 60 -3.47 10.48 -18.52
N ALA A 61 -4.21 9.41 -18.79
CA ALA A 61 -4.87 9.24 -20.09
C ALA A 61 -6.09 10.16 -20.22
N SER A 62 -6.72 10.53 -19.10
CA SER A 62 -7.88 11.42 -19.05
C SER A 62 -7.98 12.11 -17.68
N PRO A 63 -8.90 13.04 -17.48
CA PRO A 63 -9.15 13.63 -16.16
C PRO A 63 -9.60 12.62 -15.08
N THR A 64 -10.00 11.41 -15.48
CA THR A 64 -10.54 10.39 -14.56
C THR A 64 -9.77 9.07 -14.60
N PHE A 65 -8.72 8.96 -15.41
CA PHE A 65 -8.00 7.70 -15.57
C PHE A 65 -6.51 7.89 -15.76
N ASP A 66 -5.72 7.21 -14.92
CA ASP A 66 -4.28 7.08 -15.02
C ASP A 66 -3.87 5.64 -15.31
N PHE A 67 -2.77 5.47 -16.03
CA PHE A 67 -2.09 4.19 -16.17
C PHE A 67 -0.57 4.38 -16.03
N GLY A 68 0.14 3.28 -15.81
CA GLY A 68 1.58 3.36 -15.67
C GLY A 68 2.23 2.07 -15.25
N GLY A 69 3.42 2.18 -14.66
CA GLY A 69 4.18 1.06 -14.14
C GLY A 69 4.80 1.37 -12.79
N ILE A 70 4.99 0.31 -12.00
CA ILE A 70 5.65 0.37 -10.69
C ILE A 70 6.74 -0.68 -10.65
N PHE A 71 7.94 -0.26 -10.28
CA PHE A 71 9.04 -1.14 -9.89
C PHE A 71 9.23 -1.02 -8.37
N THR A 72 9.30 -2.15 -7.67
CA THR A 72 9.55 -2.18 -6.22
C THR A 72 10.69 -3.15 -5.92
N TYR A 73 11.61 -2.69 -5.08
CA TYR A 73 12.58 -3.54 -4.39
C TYR A 73 12.21 -3.59 -2.91
N ASN A 74 11.82 -4.75 -2.44
CA ASN A 74 11.56 -5.00 -1.02
C ASN A 74 12.81 -5.63 -0.40
N TYR A 75 13.23 -5.15 0.76
CA TYR A 75 14.22 -5.82 1.59
C TYR A 75 13.56 -6.69 2.68
N ASN A 76 12.21 -6.67 2.73
CA ASN A 76 11.38 -7.52 3.56
C ASN A 76 10.20 -8.08 2.77
N TYR A 77 9.65 -9.24 3.20
CA TYR A 77 8.52 -9.92 2.59
C TYR A 77 7.20 -9.15 2.80
N GLU A 78 6.80 -8.37 1.81
CA GLU A 78 5.55 -7.58 1.79
C GLU A 78 5.22 -6.81 3.08
N GLY A 79 6.24 -6.47 3.90
CA GLY A 79 6.05 -5.81 5.19
C GLY A 79 5.70 -6.77 6.34
N ASP A 80 5.82 -8.08 6.15
CA ASP A 80 5.78 -9.06 7.23
C ASP A 80 6.98 -8.83 8.16
N VAL A 81 6.72 -8.47 9.40
CA VAL A 81 7.76 -8.14 10.40
C VAL A 81 8.60 -9.34 10.83
N ARG A 82 8.20 -10.55 10.46
CA ARG A 82 8.88 -11.80 10.82
C ARG A 82 9.73 -12.37 9.72
N ALA A 83 9.48 -12.00 8.46
CA ALA A 83 10.16 -12.58 7.31
C ALA A 83 11.02 -11.54 6.60
N SER A 84 12.35 -11.68 6.72
CA SER A 84 13.31 -10.77 6.09
C SER A 84 14.02 -11.45 4.93
N PHE A 85 13.49 -11.31 3.72
CA PHE A 85 14.18 -11.67 2.50
C PHE A 85 13.84 -10.70 1.37
N PRO A 86 14.84 -10.33 0.57
CA PRO A 86 14.66 -9.33 -0.46
C PRO A 86 13.83 -9.87 -1.62
N GLY A 87 13.17 -8.96 -2.31
CA GLY A 87 12.40 -9.29 -3.50
C GLY A 87 12.25 -8.11 -4.43
N ILE A 88 11.86 -8.40 -5.64
CA ILE A 88 11.53 -7.40 -6.65
C ILE A 88 10.09 -7.61 -7.14
N LYS A 89 9.42 -6.51 -7.47
CA LYS A 89 8.12 -6.52 -8.16
C LYS A 89 8.13 -5.58 -9.34
N VAL A 90 7.50 -6.02 -10.42
CA VAL A 90 7.21 -5.21 -11.60
C VAL A 90 5.72 -5.28 -11.86
N GLN A 91 5.03 -4.15 -11.85
CA GLN A 91 3.58 -4.08 -11.91
C GLN A 91 3.14 -3.05 -12.95
N GLY A 92 2.09 -3.35 -13.70
CA GLY A 92 1.29 -2.32 -14.33
C GLY A 92 0.47 -1.60 -13.26
N TYR A 93 0.05 -0.38 -13.54
CA TYR A 93 -0.80 0.40 -12.63
C TYR A 93 -1.93 1.06 -13.40
N LEU A 94 -3.12 0.94 -12.88
CA LEU A 94 -4.34 1.55 -13.39
C LEU A 94 -5.04 2.25 -12.21
N LYS A 95 -5.47 3.49 -12.39
CA LYS A 95 -6.25 4.23 -11.40
C LYS A 95 -7.41 4.93 -12.09
N ALA A 96 -8.60 4.79 -11.52
CA ALA A 96 -9.80 5.48 -11.96
C ALA A 96 -10.35 6.34 -10.82
N THR A 97 -10.63 7.60 -11.10
CA THR A 97 -11.36 8.49 -10.20
C THR A 97 -12.85 8.20 -10.37
N LEU A 98 -13.49 7.72 -9.30
CA LEU A 98 -14.92 7.39 -9.27
C LEU A 98 -15.78 8.62 -8.90
N LEU A 99 -15.24 9.46 -8.02
CA LEU A 99 -15.88 10.69 -7.57
C LEU A 99 -14.82 11.78 -7.39
N LYS A 100 -15.08 12.96 -7.90
CA LYS A 100 -14.25 14.16 -7.68
C LYS A 100 -15.11 15.35 -7.40
N THR A 101 -14.84 16.00 -6.28
CA THR A 101 -15.38 17.32 -5.90
C THR A 101 -14.21 18.25 -5.60
N SER A 102 -14.46 19.50 -5.30
CA SER A 102 -13.39 20.44 -4.90
C SER A 102 -12.66 20.01 -3.62
N ARG A 103 -13.30 19.24 -2.74
CA ARG A 103 -12.76 18.86 -1.42
C ARG A 103 -12.49 17.37 -1.25
N TYR A 104 -13.27 16.52 -1.90
CA TYR A 104 -13.23 15.07 -1.71
C TYR A 104 -13.08 14.38 -3.05
N ASN A 105 -12.34 13.29 -3.04
CA ASN A 105 -12.23 12.40 -4.18
C ASN A 105 -12.25 10.94 -3.72
N LEU A 106 -12.71 10.07 -4.60
CA LEU A 106 -12.70 8.62 -4.41
C LEU A 106 -12.13 7.98 -5.65
N GLY A 107 -11.16 7.11 -5.48
CA GLY A 107 -10.54 6.37 -6.57
C GLY A 107 -10.48 4.87 -6.31
N LEU A 108 -10.43 4.14 -7.40
CA LEU A 108 -10.13 2.71 -7.45
C LEU A 108 -8.80 2.53 -8.17
N TRP A 109 -7.94 1.68 -7.65
CA TRP A 109 -6.71 1.33 -8.34
C TRP A 109 -6.51 -0.19 -8.42
N PHE A 110 -5.75 -0.61 -9.44
CA PHE A 110 -5.39 -2.00 -9.69
C PHE A 110 -3.98 -2.06 -10.26
N ALA A 111 -3.13 -2.97 -9.75
CA ALA A 111 -1.73 -3.03 -10.17
C ALA A 111 -1.25 -4.48 -10.38
N PRO A 112 -1.68 -5.14 -11.46
CA PRO A 112 -1.27 -6.50 -11.76
C PRO A 112 0.22 -6.56 -12.11
N GLY A 113 0.89 -7.66 -11.72
CA GLY A 113 2.31 -7.79 -12.03
C GLY A 113 2.93 -9.11 -11.60
N MET A 114 4.25 -9.11 -11.63
CA MET A 114 5.09 -10.25 -11.26
C MET A 114 5.98 -9.87 -10.07
N LEU A 115 6.34 -10.87 -9.29
CA LEU A 115 7.24 -10.73 -8.16
C LEU A 115 8.26 -11.88 -8.14
N ALA A 116 9.42 -11.62 -7.54
CA ALA A 116 10.43 -12.61 -7.25
C ALA A 116 11.04 -12.32 -5.88
N TYR A 117 11.09 -13.31 -5.00
CA TYR A 117 11.78 -13.27 -3.72
C TYR A 117 13.04 -14.09 -3.75
N PHE A 118 14.12 -13.56 -3.18
CA PHE A 118 15.42 -14.22 -3.11
C PHE A 118 15.57 -14.84 -1.73
N LEU A 119 15.35 -16.14 -1.64
CA LEU A 119 15.48 -16.90 -0.40
C LEU A 119 16.95 -17.19 -0.14
N GLY A 120 17.48 -16.75 1.01
CA GLY A 120 18.84 -17.13 1.46
C GLY A 120 18.93 -18.63 1.72
N GLN A 121 20.17 -19.16 1.77
CA GLN A 121 20.42 -20.59 2.05
C GLN A 121 19.90 -21.04 3.42
N ASP A 122 19.75 -20.10 4.36
CA ASP A 122 19.31 -20.37 5.74
C ASP A 122 17.85 -19.90 5.97
N PHE A 123 16.99 -20.06 4.98
CA PHE A 123 15.58 -19.71 5.16
C PHE A 123 14.92 -20.63 6.18
N CYS A 124 14.75 -20.09 7.39
CA CYS A 124 14.03 -20.77 8.46
C CYS A 124 12.62 -20.17 8.57
N ARG A 125 11.60 -20.96 8.28
CA ARG A 125 10.21 -20.60 8.53
C ARG A 125 9.80 -21.10 9.91
N PRO A 126 9.34 -20.24 10.84
CA PRO A 126 8.74 -20.73 12.08
C PRO A 126 7.45 -21.48 11.72
N ILE A 127 7.42 -22.75 11.99
CA ILE A 127 6.19 -23.56 11.93
C ILE A 127 5.72 -23.75 13.37
N ILE A 128 4.49 -23.37 13.63
CA ILE A 128 3.83 -23.72 14.87
C ILE A 128 3.47 -25.21 14.79
N THR A 129 4.34 -26.07 15.32
CA THR A 129 4.01 -27.48 15.55
C THR A 129 3.33 -27.57 16.92
N GLY A 130 2.02 -27.38 16.95
CA GLY A 130 1.22 -27.56 18.16
C GLY A 130 0.28 -28.73 17.99
N THR A 131 0.49 -29.81 18.74
CA THR A 131 -0.60 -30.70 19.15
C THR A 131 -1.27 -30.06 20.35
N HIS A 132 -2.56 -29.76 20.22
CA HIS A 132 -3.37 -29.39 21.38
C HIS A 132 -3.36 -30.52 22.39
N THR A 133 -2.75 -30.31 23.54
CA THR A 133 -3.06 -31.06 24.76
C THR A 133 -3.89 -30.17 25.69
N VAL A 134 -4.88 -30.76 26.32
CA VAL A 134 -5.94 -30.10 27.11
C VAL A 134 -5.41 -29.46 28.41
N ASP A 135 -4.12 -29.48 28.65
CA ASP A 135 -3.48 -29.12 29.91
C ASP A 135 -2.37 -28.06 29.81
N GLY A 136 -2.49 -27.15 28.89
CA GLY A 136 -1.77 -25.86 28.99
C GLY A 136 -0.27 -25.88 28.69
N SER A 137 0.27 -26.84 28.00
CA SER A 137 1.69 -26.94 27.71
C SER A 137 2.07 -26.35 26.35
N PHE A 138 3.02 -25.48 26.42
CA PHE A 138 3.98 -24.87 25.48
C PHE A 138 3.84 -25.17 23.98
N TYR A 139 3.63 -24.10 23.23
CA TYR A 139 3.88 -24.08 21.79
C TYR A 139 5.37 -24.20 21.54
N SER A 140 5.83 -25.28 20.96
CA SER A 140 7.18 -25.39 20.44
C SER A 140 7.21 -24.71 19.06
N LEU A 141 7.90 -23.60 18.93
CA LEU A 141 8.28 -23.03 17.67
C LEU A 141 9.39 -23.90 17.06
N ALA A 142 9.04 -24.84 16.22
CA ALA A 142 10.03 -25.53 15.40
C ALA A 142 10.37 -24.66 14.19
N ASN A 143 11.59 -24.19 14.11
CA ASN A 143 12.11 -23.59 12.89
C ASN A 143 12.45 -24.71 11.90
N ILE A 144 11.67 -24.88 10.86
CA ILE A 144 12.09 -25.71 9.73
C ILE A 144 12.98 -24.85 8.85
N CYS A 145 14.28 -25.04 9.00
CA CYS A 145 15.28 -24.48 8.11
C CYS A 145 15.40 -25.41 6.90
N THR A 146 14.94 -24.96 5.74
CA THR A 146 15.20 -25.66 4.49
C THR A 146 16.48 -25.07 3.92
N GLY A 147 17.55 -25.85 3.87
CA GLY A 147 18.85 -25.46 3.31
C GLY A 147 18.84 -25.29 1.78
N VAL A 148 17.72 -24.91 1.21
CA VAL A 148 17.54 -24.70 -0.23
C VAL A 148 17.34 -23.21 -0.46
N GLY A 149 18.44 -22.50 -0.65
CA GLY A 149 18.43 -21.17 -1.25
C GLY A 149 17.84 -21.25 -2.65
N GLY A 150 17.09 -20.22 -3.05
CA GLY A 150 16.47 -20.17 -4.38
C GLY A 150 15.71 -18.89 -4.61
N THR A 151 15.15 -18.77 -5.80
CA THR A 151 14.26 -17.66 -6.15
C THR A 151 12.83 -18.18 -6.21
N GLN A 152 11.94 -17.56 -5.43
CA GLN A 152 10.52 -17.82 -5.46
C GLN A 152 9.84 -16.79 -6.36
N TYR A 153 9.23 -17.25 -7.43
CA TYR A 153 8.48 -16.40 -8.36
C TYR A 153 7.00 -16.37 -8.01
N GLY A 154 6.31 -15.33 -8.44
CA GLY A 154 4.87 -15.22 -8.24
C GLY A 154 4.22 -14.16 -9.12
N VAL A 155 2.90 -14.11 -9.02
CA VAL A 155 2.07 -13.05 -9.59
C VAL A 155 1.41 -12.26 -8.48
N THR A 156 1.18 -10.99 -8.73
CA THR A 156 0.52 -10.08 -7.78
C THR A 156 -0.64 -9.36 -8.49
N LEU A 157 -1.77 -9.24 -7.79
CA LEU A 157 -3.00 -8.64 -8.29
C LEU A 157 -3.57 -7.68 -7.22
N PRO A 158 -2.79 -6.69 -6.79
CA PRO A 158 -3.26 -5.74 -5.78
C PRO A 158 -4.34 -4.83 -6.36
N ALA A 159 -5.35 -4.59 -5.54
CA ALA A 159 -6.41 -3.64 -5.80
C ALA A 159 -6.72 -2.85 -4.54
N GLY A 160 -7.26 -1.65 -4.67
CA GLY A 160 -7.64 -0.86 -3.50
C GLY A 160 -8.56 0.30 -3.83
N LEU A 161 -9.20 0.76 -2.78
CA LEU A 161 -10.00 1.99 -2.76
C LEU A 161 -9.20 3.06 -2.02
N VAL A 162 -9.24 4.26 -2.52
CA VAL A 162 -8.64 5.42 -1.87
C VAL A 162 -9.62 6.58 -1.81
N PHE A 163 -9.88 7.06 -0.60
CA PHE A 163 -10.63 8.27 -0.33
C PHE A 163 -9.65 9.41 -0.04
N GLY A 164 -9.74 10.47 -0.81
CA GLY A 164 -8.89 11.65 -0.69
C GLY A 164 -9.67 12.86 -0.16
N VAL A 165 -8.96 13.68 0.60
CA VAL A 165 -9.44 14.98 1.11
C VAL A 165 -8.42 16.06 0.76
N ASN A 166 -8.84 17.06 -0.01
CA ASN A 166 -8.06 18.26 -0.27
C ASN A 166 -8.21 19.19 0.94
N ALA A 167 -7.31 19.03 1.93
CA ALA A 167 -7.36 19.76 3.19
C ALA A 167 -6.96 21.24 3.01
N SER A 168 -6.06 21.52 2.07
CA SER A 168 -5.68 22.87 1.62
C SER A 168 -5.11 22.81 0.20
N ASP A 169 -4.75 23.95 -0.36
CA ASP A 169 -4.07 24.04 -1.67
C ASP A 169 -2.71 23.30 -1.71
N LYS A 170 -2.13 23.02 -0.55
CA LYS A 170 -0.84 22.37 -0.43
C LYS A 170 -0.87 21.00 0.26
N VAL A 171 -2.02 20.60 0.81
CA VAL A 171 -2.11 19.36 1.60
C VAL A 171 -3.28 18.52 1.13
N HIS A 172 -2.98 17.34 0.63
CA HIS A 172 -3.96 16.29 0.39
C HIS A 172 -3.78 15.17 1.41
N LEU A 173 -4.89 14.65 1.89
CA LEU A 173 -4.95 13.51 2.80
C LEU A 173 -5.56 12.32 2.08
N ALA A 174 -5.08 11.12 2.36
CA ALA A 174 -5.60 9.88 1.81
C ALA A 174 -5.99 8.92 2.93
N LEU A 175 -7.08 8.17 2.72
CA LEU A 175 -7.45 6.98 3.48
C LEU A 175 -7.59 5.83 2.50
N ASN A 176 -6.92 4.71 2.78
CA ASN A 176 -6.81 3.59 1.87
C ASN A 176 -7.38 2.31 2.49
N LEU A 177 -8.02 1.52 1.63
CA LEU A 177 -8.33 0.12 1.86
C LEU A 177 -7.75 -0.67 0.70
N ASP A 178 -6.74 -1.47 0.95
CA ASP A 178 -5.97 -2.17 -0.06
C ASP A 178 -6.01 -3.68 0.16
N VAL A 179 -6.12 -4.44 -0.92
CA VAL A 179 -6.01 -5.90 -0.93
C VAL A 179 -4.91 -6.29 -1.92
N PRO A 180 -3.63 -6.26 -1.48
CA PRO A 180 -2.51 -6.64 -2.33
C PRO A 180 -2.38 -8.17 -2.44
N PHE A 181 -3.36 -8.82 -3.08
CA PHE A 181 -3.36 -10.26 -3.33
C PHE A 181 -2.13 -10.67 -4.13
N PHE A 182 -1.50 -11.77 -3.75
CA PHE A 182 -0.43 -12.39 -4.53
C PHE A 182 -0.36 -13.90 -4.33
N VAL A 183 0.21 -14.58 -5.32
CA VAL A 183 0.46 -16.03 -5.31
C VAL A 183 1.92 -16.25 -5.68
N THR A 184 2.64 -16.96 -4.82
CA THR A 184 3.99 -17.45 -5.14
C THR A 184 3.92 -18.90 -5.62
N PHE A 185 4.86 -19.30 -6.47
CA PHE A 185 4.95 -20.63 -7.06
C PHE A 185 6.12 -21.40 -6.49
N GLY A 186 6.11 -22.74 -6.62
CA GLY A 186 7.12 -23.65 -6.11
C GLY A 186 6.65 -24.38 -4.86
N ASP A 187 7.54 -25.15 -4.23
CA ASP A 187 7.23 -26.06 -3.12
C ASP A 187 6.64 -25.34 -1.90
N TYR A 188 7.00 -24.07 -1.71
CA TYR A 188 6.51 -23.21 -0.63
C TYR A 188 5.47 -22.19 -1.12
N GLY A 189 4.99 -22.33 -2.35
CA GLY A 189 4.04 -21.43 -2.95
C GLY A 189 2.71 -21.44 -2.22
N THR A 190 2.20 -20.24 -1.91
CA THR A 190 0.90 -20.09 -1.27
C THR A 190 0.22 -18.81 -1.72
N PRO A 191 -1.10 -18.85 -1.97
CA PRO A 191 -1.89 -17.63 -2.07
C PRO A 191 -1.87 -16.86 -0.76
N THR A 192 -1.64 -15.56 -0.86
CA THR A 192 -1.57 -14.65 0.29
C THR A 192 -2.51 -13.47 0.03
N ILE A 193 -3.33 -13.16 1.01
CA ILE A 193 -4.36 -12.13 0.94
C ILE A 193 -4.13 -11.14 2.10
N PRO A 194 -3.33 -10.11 1.91
CA PRO A 194 -3.28 -9.00 2.87
C PRO A 194 -4.55 -8.15 2.74
N ILE A 195 -5.04 -7.64 3.87
CA ILE A 195 -6.10 -6.64 3.91
C ILE A 195 -5.55 -5.46 4.70
N LEU A 196 -5.19 -4.38 4.00
CA LEU A 196 -4.48 -3.24 4.57
C LEU A 196 -5.40 -2.04 4.68
N PHE A 197 -5.40 -1.45 5.86
CA PHE A 197 -5.97 -0.14 6.11
C PHE A 197 -4.85 0.85 6.33
N GLY A 198 -5.01 2.05 5.79
CA GLY A 198 -3.97 3.03 5.96
C GLY A 198 -4.40 4.42 5.58
N GLY A 199 -3.42 5.29 5.56
CA GLY A 199 -3.60 6.66 5.13
C GLY A 199 -2.29 7.28 4.70
N GLY A 200 -2.38 8.49 4.19
CA GLY A 200 -1.22 9.23 3.76
C GLY A 200 -1.47 10.72 3.73
N VAL A 201 -0.36 11.43 3.63
CA VAL A 201 -0.31 12.87 3.44
C VAL A 201 0.52 13.15 2.20
N GLU A 202 0.04 14.03 1.35
CA GLU A 202 0.76 14.59 0.22
C GLU A 202 0.87 16.09 0.42
N TYR A 203 2.11 16.59 0.50
CA TYR A 203 2.41 18.00 0.69
C TYR A 203 3.07 18.57 -0.55
N PHE A 204 2.42 19.53 -1.18
CA PHE A 204 2.93 20.21 -2.37
C PHE A 204 3.94 21.31 -2.00
N VAL A 205 5.20 21.04 -2.27
CA VAL A 205 6.28 22.02 -2.15
C VAL A 205 6.13 23.08 -3.24
N GLU A 206 5.85 22.60 -4.46
CA GLU A 206 5.59 23.40 -5.65
C GLU A 206 4.43 22.78 -6.45
N ARG A 207 3.98 23.45 -7.51
CA ARG A 207 2.88 22.95 -8.36
C ARG A 207 3.16 21.61 -9.02
N SER A 208 4.44 21.33 -9.28
CA SER A 208 4.88 20.09 -9.93
C SER A 208 5.50 19.09 -8.96
N THR A 209 5.73 19.45 -7.69
CA THR A 209 6.51 18.63 -6.75
C THR A 209 5.74 18.43 -5.45
N ALA A 210 5.56 17.17 -5.08
CA ALA A 210 4.93 16.80 -3.80
C ALA A 210 5.83 15.86 -2.99
N LEU A 211 5.81 16.03 -1.67
CA LEU A 211 6.32 15.07 -0.70
C LEU A 211 5.15 14.19 -0.24
N THR A 212 5.39 12.90 -0.11
CA THR A 212 4.37 11.94 0.31
C THR A 212 4.82 11.18 1.54
N PHE A 213 3.86 10.89 2.40
CA PHE A 213 4.03 9.94 3.50
C PHE A 213 2.81 9.03 3.54
N THR A 214 3.02 7.72 3.56
CA THR A 214 1.93 6.73 3.63
C THR A 214 2.23 5.69 4.68
N VAL A 215 1.20 5.29 5.42
CA VAL A 215 1.25 4.19 6.40
C VAL A 215 0.10 3.25 6.12
N ARG A 216 0.38 1.95 6.10
CA ARG A 216 -0.62 0.88 5.92
C ARG A 216 -0.34 -0.25 6.88
N THR A 217 -1.38 -0.87 7.38
CA THR A 217 -1.26 -1.98 8.32
C THR A 217 -2.49 -2.88 8.24
N GLY A 218 -2.32 -4.14 8.58
CA GLY A 218 -3.43 -5.08 8.63
C GLY A 218 -3.01 -6.54 8.65
N PRO A 219 -3.99 -7.45 8.66
CA PRO A 219 -3.73 -8.88 8.60
C PRO A 219 -3.24 -9.30 7.21
N MET A 220 -2.31 -10.23 7.21
CA MET A 220 -1.84 -10.96 6.03
C MET A 220 -2.29 -12.42 6.18
N ILE A 221 -3.24 -12.85 5.37
CA ILE A 221 -3.87 -14.17 5.44
C ILE A 221 -3.14 -15.11 4.49
N PHE A 222 -2.50 -16.13 5.02
CA PHE A 222 -1.89 -17.23 4.26
C PHE A 222 -2.86 -18.40 4.22
N THR A 223 -3.26 -18.84 3.03
CA THR A 223 -4.29 -19.88 2.87
C THR A 223 -3.89 -21.24 3.45
N LYS A 224 -2.59 -21.49 3.65
CA LYS A 224 -2.06 -22.76 4.17
C LYS A 224 -1.51 -22.69 5.59
N SER A 225 -1.25 -21.50 6.14
CA SER A 225 -0.45 -21.38 7.38
C SER A 225 -0.99 -20.36 8.39
N GLY A 226 -2.19 -19.82 8.18
CA GLY A 226 -2.82 -18.91 9.15
C GLY A 226 -2.69 -17.45 8.80
N THR A 227 -2.69 -16.58 9.80
CA THR A 227 -2.69 -15.13 9.62
C THR A 227 -1.50 -14.51 10.35
N ASP A 228 -0.86 -13.57 9.70
CA ASP A 228 0.19 -12.74 10.28
C ASP A 228 -0.18 -11.25 10.19
N PHE A 229 0.70 -10.40 10.66
CA PHE A 229 0.53 -8.96 10.66
C PHE A 229 1.54 -8.31 9.72
N THR A 230 1.08 -7.39 8.89
CA THR A 230 1.95 -6.60 8.02
C THR A 230 1.84 -5.11 8.32
N PHE A 231 2.95 -4.41 8.15
CA PHE A 231 3.08 -2.98 8.33
C PHE A 231 3.93 -2.39 7.21
N GLN A 232 3.51 -1.25 6.69
CA GLN A 232 4.24 -0.50 5.67
C GLN A 232 4.24 0.98 6.04
N ALA A 233 5.38 1.62 5.93
CA ALA A 233 5.52 3.07 6.08
C ALA A 233 6.50 3.58 5.03
N LEU A 234 6.06 4.47 4.15
CA LEU A 234 6.83 4.96 3.03
C LEU A 234 6.85 6.48 3.01
N LEU A 235 8.02 7.03 2.80
CA LEU A 235 8.25 8.44 2.47
C LEU A 235 8.56 8.54 0.99
N GLY A 236 8.09 9.58 0.33
CA GLY A 236 8.33 9.72 -1.11
C GLY A 236 8.39 11.16 -1.58
N ILE A 237 8.81 11.26 -2.82
CA ILE A 237 8.76 12.48 -3.60
C ILE A 237 8.14 12.18 -4.97
N ALA A 238 7.19 12.99 -5.37
CA ALA A 238 6.54 12.91 -6.68
C ALA A 238 6.84 14.18 -7.47
N TYR A 239 7.07 13.99 -8.78
CA TYR A 239 7.22 15.09 -9.73
C TYR A 239 6.26 14.87 -10.91
N ASN A 240 5.49 15.91 -11.24
CA ASN A 240 4.50 15.90 -12.32
C ASN A 240 5.00 16.78 -13.48
N PHE A 241 5.17 16.17 -14.64
CA PHE A 241 5.51 16.80 -15.90
C PHE A 241 4.21 17.15 -16.65
N ARG A 242 3.96 18.44 -16.87
CA ARG A 242 2.81 18.98 -17.61
C ARG A 242 3.27 19.73 -18.83
#